data_2ccad137feb31e51570c1df4c4a62035
#
_entry.id   2ccad137feb31e51570c1df4c4a62035
#
_cell.length_a   1.000
_cell.length_b   1.000
_cell.length_c   1.000
_cell.angle_alpha   90.00
_cell.angle_beta   90.00
_cell.angle_gamma   90.00
#
_symmetry.space_group_name_H-M   'P 1'
#
loop_
_entity.id
_entity.type
_entity.pdbx_description
1 polymer ?
#
loop_
_entity_poly.entity_id
_entity_poly.type
_entity_poly.pdbx_seq_one_letter_code
_entity_poly.pdbx_strand_id
1 'polypeptide(L)'
;MKKTILISLIAGMAGLAIGYKVPKEKNFGYVMISGRITNPEQAGKYFAAVNDVVVKGCGAKTLTVDYETDVREGYDGPFSVLAQFPSKKAAQDCYEGDYQNIIPLRKGAIDMNFRIIERNR
;
A
#
# COMPACT_ATOMS: atom_id res chain seq x y z
N MET A 1 -28.32 3.17 -5.03
CA MET A 1 -28.18 3.35 -5.14
C MET A 1 -28.30 3.17 -5.53
N LYS A 2 -28.45 3.40 -5.14
CA LYS A 2 -28.63 3.65 -5.20
C LYS A 2 -28.75 3.87 -4.92
N LYS A 3 -29.07 4.21 -4.54
CA LYS A 3 -29.26 4.73 -4.20
C LYS A 3 -29.17 5.19 -3.93
N THR A 4 -29.34 5.65 -3.71
CA THR A 4 -29.31 6.37 -3.43
C THR A 4 -29.55 6.68 -3.26
N ILE A 5 -29.85 7.02 -3.12
CA ILE A 5 -30.05 7.59 -2.90
C ILE A 5 -30.20 7.90 -2.71
N LEU A 6 -30.46 8.27 -2.60
CA LEU A 6 -30.53 8.86 -2.34
C LEU A 6 -30.34 9.26 -2.06
N ILE A 7 -30.47 9.56 -1.95
CA ILE A 7 -30.29 10.24 -1.58
C ILE A 7 -30.14 10.70 -1.41
N SER A 8 -30.48 11.00 -1.27
CA SER A 8 -30.35 11.72 -1.03
C SER A 8 -30.50 12.04 -0.84
N LEU A 9 -30.82 12.39 -0.73
CA LEU A 9 -30.89 12.91 -0.39
C LEU A 9 -30.90 13.30 0.08
N ILE A 10 -31.19 13.57 0.28
CA ILE A 10 -31.21 14.19 0.93
C ILE A 10 -31.10 14.62 1.40
N ALA A 11 -31.41 15.00 1.70
CA ALA A 11 -31.29 15.60 2.29
C ALA A 11 -31.31 15.88 2.65
N GLY A 12 -31.50 16.04 2.90
CA GLY A 12 -31.30 16.50 3.43
C GLY A 12 -31.45 16.51 3.84
N MET A 13 -31.56 16.78 3.94
CA MET A 13 -31.59 16.88 4.56
C MET A 13 -31.34 17.00 5.15
N ALA A 14 -31.53 17.42 5.43
CA ALA A 14 -31.17 17.59 6.05
C ALA A 14 -31.10 17.34 6.67
N GLY A 15 -31.11 17.55 7.00
CA GLY A 15 -30.86 17.38 7.62
C GLY A 15 -31.30 16.63 8.11
N LEU A 16 -31.82 16.36 8.06
CA LEU A 16 -31.93 15.71 8.49
C LEU A 16 -31.63 14.93 8.97
N ALA A 17 -31.52 14.81 9.23
CA ALA A 17 -31.07 14.29 9.75
C ALA A 17 -30.80 13.76 10.57
N ILE A 18 -30.72 13.73 10.15
CA ILE A 18 -30.92 13.49 11.49
C ILE A 18 -30.34 12.25 12.09
N GLY A 19 -29.58 12.28 13.06
CA GLY A 19 -28.94 11.12 13.66
C GLY A 19 -28.12 10.24 12.73
N TYR A 20 -28.09 10.57 11.47
CA TYR A 20 -27.28 9.83 10.51
C TYR A 20 -25.80 10.11 10.75
N LYS A 21 -25.01 9.06 10.91
CA LYS A 21 -23.57 9.20 11.07
C LYS A 21 -22.87 8.90 9.75
N VAL A 22 -22.08 9.86 9.31
CA VAL A 22 -21.20 9.63 8.18
C VAL A 22 -20.10 8.66 8.62
N PRO A 23 -19.91 7.55 7.91
CA PRO A 23 -18.84 6.60 8.27
C PRO A 23 -17.50 7.29 8.32
N LYS A 24 -16.72 6.97 9.33
CA LYS A 24 -15.39 7.51 9.47
C LYS A 24 -14.51 6.92 8.37
N GLU A 25 -13.77 7.79 7.70
CA GLU A 25 -12.85 7.35 6.67
C GLU A 25 -11.70 6.55 7.29
N LYS A 26 -11.38 5.43 6.66
CA LYS A 26 -10.28 4.61 7.15
C LYS A 26 -8.94 5.31 6.97
N ASN A 27 -8.08 5.16 7.96
CA ASN A 27 -6.69 5.59 7.87
C ASN A 27 -5.85 4.42 7.40
N PHE A 28 -5.76 4.25 6.07
CA PHE A 28 -4.93 3.22 5.50
C PHE A 28 -3.46 3.47 5.79
N GLY A 29 -2.71 2.39 5.89
CA GLY A 29 -1.26 2.45 5.87
C GLY A 29 -0.77 2.25 4.44
N TYR A 30 0.38 2.82 4.14
CA TYR A 30 0.98 2.68 2.81
C TYR A 30 2.44 2.30 2.95
N VAL A 31 2.89 1.43 2.07
CA VAL A 31 4.29 1.12 1.91
C VAL A 31 4.76 1.77 0.63
N MET A 32 5.82 2.56 0.72
CA MET A 32 6.45 3.20 -0.41
C MET A 32 7.85 2.62 -0.57
N ILE A 33 8.11 2.08 -1.73
CA ILE A 33 9.42 1.50 -2.04
C ILE A 33 9.99 2.25 -3.22
N SER A 34 11.27 2.58 -3.14
CA SER A 34 12.02 3.12 -4.26
C SER A 34 13.40 2.48 -4.28
N GLY A 35 13.95 2.27 -5.47
CA GLY A 35 15.26 1.66 -5.55
C GLY A 35 15.61 1.16 -6.94
N ARG A 36 16.47 0.14 -6.97
CA ARG A 36 17.02 -0.39 -8.20
C ARG A 36 17.03 -1.91 -8.16
N ILE A 37 16.56 -2.51 -9.24
CA ILE A 37 16.66 -3.97 -9.41
C ILE A 37 18.03 -4.26 -10.01
N THR A 38 18.87 -5.01 -9.28
CA THR A 38 20.22 -5.34 -9.71
C THR A 38 20.32 -6.75 -10.27
N ASN A 39 19.39 -7.64 -9.91
CA ASN A 39 19.33 -8.99 -10.43
C ASN A 39 17.85 -9.33 -10.69
N PRO A 40 17.39 -9.18 -11.94
CA PRO A 40 15.96 -9.39 -12.26
C PRO A 40 15.47 -10.80 -11.99
N GLU A 41 16.29 -11.82 -12.23
CA GLU A 41 15.86 -13.19 -12.00
C GLU A 41 15.59 -13.45 -10.52
N GLN A 42 16.51 -13.04 -9.67
CA GLN A 42 16.36 -13.19 -8.22
C GLN A 42 15.21 -12.30 -7.71
N ALA A 43 15.07 -11.11 -8.27
CA ALA A 43 13.96 -10.22 -7.91
C ALA A 43 12.61 -10.86 -8.20
N GLY A 44 12.50 -11.64 -9.27
CA GLY A 44 11.26 -12.35 -9.58
C GLY A 44 10.86 -13.31 -8.48
N LYS A 45 11.82 -13.99 -7.86
CA LYS A 45 11.54 -14.88 -6.73
C LYS A 45 11.04 -14.11 -5.53
N TYR A 46 11.62 -12.95 -5.27
CA TYR A 46 11.17 -12.06 -4.21
C TYR A 46 9.74 -11.58 -4.47
N PHE A 47 9.43 -11.15 -5.69
CA PHE A 47 8.09 -10.67 -6.01
C PHE A 47 7.03 -11.76 -5.86
N ALA A 48 7.36 -13.00 -6.23
CA ALA A 48 6.44 -14.11 -6.03
C ALA A 48 6.17 -14.33 -4.53
N ALA A 49 7.21 -14.24 -3.70
CA ALA A 49 7.07 -14.38 -2.26
C ALA A 49 6.26 -13.22 -1.67
N VAL A 50 6.45 -11.99 -2.17
CA VAL A 50 5.67 -10.82 -1.74
C VAL A 50 4.18 -11.06 -2.02
N ASN A 51 3.84 -11.59 -3.18
CA ASN A 51 2.45 -11.86 -3.51
C ASN A 51 1.83 -12.84 -2.51
N ASP A 52 2.55 -13.90 -2.15
CA ASP A 52 2.02 -14.90 -1.23
C ASP A 52 1.98 -14.41 0.22
N VAL A 53 3.05 -13.77 0.68
CA VAL A 53 3.20 -13.41 2.09
C VAL A 53 2.53 -12.08 2.40
N VAL A 54 2.75 -11.08 1.57
CA VAL A 54 2.32 -9.70 1.84
C VAL A 54 0.91 -9.46 1.33
N VAL A 55 0.67 -9.75 0.06
CA VAL A 55 -0.64 -9.49 -0.54
C VAL A 55 -1.67 -10.46 0.03
N LYS A 56 -1.45 -11.75 -0.09
CA LYS A 56 -2.40 -12.75 0.40
C LYS A 56 -2.36 -12.89 1.91
N GLY A 57 -1.17 -12.90 2.49
CA GLY A 57 -1.01 -13.16 3.92
C GLY A 57 -1.31 -11.96 4.81
N CYS A 58 -0.88 -10.76 4.44
CA CYS A 58 -1.05 -9.56 5.26
C CYS A 58 -2.19 -8.66 4.79
N GLY A 59 -2.86 -9.02 3.71
CA GLY A 59 -4.00 -8.25 3.22
C GLY A 59 -3.63 -6.96 2.52
N ALA A 60 -2.42 -6.87 1.98
CA ALA A 60 -1.97 -5.70 1.25
C ALA A 60 -2.56 -5.70 -0.15
N LYS A 61 -2.67 -4.49 -0.71
CA LYS A 61 -3.09 -4.28 -2.08
C LYS A 61 -2.02 -3.47 -2.80
N THR A 62 -1.46 -4.02 -3.86
CA THR A 62 -0.50 -3.28 -4.67
C THR A 62 -1.27 -2.25 -5.49
N LEU A 63 -0.95 -0.97 -5.30
CA LEU A 63 -1.62 0.11 -6.01
C LEU A 63 -0.92 0.40 -7.34
N THR A 64 0.41 0.41 -7.33
CA THR A 64 1.17 0.62 -8.54
C THR A 64 2.59 0.08 -8.40
N VAL A 65 3.15 -0.33 -9.53
CA VAL A 65 4.55 -0.67 -9.67
C VAL A 65 5.05 0.06 -10.91
N ASP A 66 6.15 0.79 -10.78
CA ASP A 66 6.74 1.52 -11.90
C ASP A 66 8.21 1.14 -12.00
N TYR A 67 8.62 0.66 -13.15
CA TYR A 67 10.01 0.29 -13.40
C TYR A 67 10.81 1.42 -14.04
N GLU A 68 10.16 2.52 -14.39
CA GLU A 68 10.78 3.65 -15.09
C GLU A 68 10.32 4.96 -14.46
N THR A 69 10.46 5.05 -13.16
CA THR A 69 10.02 6.23 -12.41
C THR A 69 10.77 7.47 -12.88
N ASP A 70 10.03 8.56 -13.09
CA ASP A 70 10.59 9.87 -13.40
C ASP A 70 11.06 10.50 -12.09
N VAL A 71 12.31 10.24 -11.73
CA VAL A 71 12.89 10.73 -10.48
C VAL A 71 13.47 12.13 -10.73
N ARG A 72 12.90 13.12 -10.09
CA ARG A 72 13.33 14.51 -10.27
C ARG A 72 14.47 14.89 -9.35
N GLU A 73 14.46 14.35 -8.13
CA GLU A 73 15.50 14.65 -7.15
C GLU A 73 15.69 13.41 -6.28
N GLY A 74 16.92 13.23 -5.76
CA GLY A 74 17.20 12.11 -4.87
C GLY A 74 17.19 10.76 -5.55
N TYR A 75 17.85 10.64 -6.69
CA TYR A 75 17.80 9.42 -7.49
C TYR A 75 18.42 8.26 -6.75
N ASP A 76 17.62 7.21 -6.51
CA ASP A 76 18.05 5.95 -5.90
C ASP A 76 17.73 4.75 -6.81
N GLY A 77 17.19 5.01 -7.99
CA GLY A 77 16.86 4.00 -8.99
C GLY A 77 15.48 4.25 -9.58
N PRO A 78 15.15 3.53 -10.68
CA PRO A 78 13.89 3.77 -11.39
C PRO A 78 12.73 2.92 -10.90
N PHE A 79 12.94 2.04 -9.91
CA PHE A 79 11.93 1.12 -9.44
C PHE A 79 11.15 1.73 -8.28
N SER A 80 9.81 1.72 -8.39
CA SER A 80 8.94 2.25 -7.33
C SER A 80 7.74 1.34 -7.13
N VAL A 81 7.31 1.22 -5.88
CA VAL A 81 6.09 0.48 -5.53
C VAL A 81 5.31 1.30 -4.52
N LEU A 82 4.00 1.29 -4.69
CA LEU A 82 3.07 1.81 -3.69
C LEU A 82 2.06 0.72 -3.37
N ALA A 83 1.99 0.34 -2.09
CA ALA A 83 1.06 -0.67 -1.62
C ALA A 83 0.23 -0.13 -0.47
N GLN A 84 -1.00 -0.61 -0.35
CA GLN A 84 -1.94 -0.18 0.67
C GLN A 84 -2.22 -1.32 1.63
N PHE A 85 -2.21 -1.02 2.92
CA PHE A 85 -2.57 -1.94 3.99
C PHE A 85 -3.81 -1.40 4.71
N PRO A 86 -4.56 -2.27 5.41
CA PRO A 86 -5.73 -1.80 6.15
C PRO A 86 -5.42 -0.71 7.17
N SER A 87 -4.19 -0.67 7.68
CA SER A 87 -3.74 0.36 8.62
C SER A 87 -2.22 0.43 8.60
N LYS A 88 -1.67 1.50 9.16
CA LYS A 88 -0.23 1.61 9.34
C LYS A 88 0.28 0.48 10.24
N LYS A 89 -0.49 0.17 11.30
CA LYS A 89 -0.11 -0.92 12.21
C LYS A 89 -0.06 -2.25 11.48
N ALA A 90 -1.02 -2.52 10.59
CA ALA A 90 -1.01 -3.76 9.81
C ALA A 90 0.25 -3.86 8.95
N ALA A 91 0.68 -2.75 8.36
CA ALA A 91 1.91 -2.73 7.58
C ALA A 91 3.14 -2.99 8.46
N GLN A 92 3.18 -2.36 9.64
CA GLN A 92 4.27 -2.55 10.59
C GLN A 92 4.33 -4.00 11.09
N ASP A 93 3.18 -4.56 11.42
CA ASP A 93 3.11 -5.95 11.90
C ASP A 93 3.55 -6.93 10.83
N CYS A 94 3.16 -6.69 9.57
CA CYS A 94 3.59 -7.52 8.46
C CYS A 94 5.10 -7.44 8.27
N TYR A 95 5.66 -6.23 8.30
CA TYR A 95 7.10 -6.04 8.12
C TYR A 95 7.88 -6.75 9.23
N GLU A 96 7.44 -6.61 10.48
CA GLU A 96 8.14 -7.18 11.63
C GLU A 96 7.87 -8.67 11.80
N GLY A 97 6.87 -9.20 11.13
CA GLY A 97 6.50 -10.60 11.18
C GLY A 97 6.90 -11.36 9.92
N ASP A 98 5.90 -11.79 9.16
CA ASP A 98 6.11 -12.70 8.04
C ASP A 98 7.03 -12.15 6.96
N TYR A 99 7.05 -10.83 6.77
CA TYR A 99 7.91 -10.22 5.77
C TYR A 99 9.38 -10.48 6.04
N GLN A 100 9.78 -10.61 7.31
CA GLN A 100 11.17 -10.87 7.66
C GLN A 100 11.68 -12.18 7.03
N ASN A 101 10.78 -13.12 6.81
CA ASN A 101 11.14 -14.42 6.24
C ASN A 101 11.53 -14.33 4.77
N ILE A 102 11.09 -13.30 4.06
CA ILE A 102 11.37 -13.17 2.63
C ILE A 102 12.43 -12.10 2.31
N ILE A 103 12.86 -11.33 3.30
CA ILE A 103 13.93 -10.34 3.09
C ILE A 103 15.19 -10.96 2.46
N PRO A 104 15.63 -12.17 2.85
CA PRO A 104 16.81 -12.76 2.20
C PRO A 104 16.69 -12.91 0.69
N LEU A 105 15.46 -13.03 0.16
CA LEU A 105 15.26 -13.17 -1.28
C LEU A 105 15.56 -11.89 -2.05
N ARG A 106 15.46 -10.72 -1.42
CA ARG A 106 15.74 -9.45 -2.10
C ARG A 106 17.19 -9.00 -1.97
N LYS A 107 17.93 -9.58 -1.03
CA LYS A 107 19.34 -9.22 -0.86
C LYS A 107 20.13 -9.61 -2.09
N GLY A 108 20.90 -8.65 -2.63
CA GLY A 108 21.63 -8.84 -3.86
C GLY A 108 20.77 -8.79 -5.12
N ALA A 109 19.48 -8.58 -4.98
CA ALA A 109 18.55 -8.51 -6.12
C ALA A 109 17.93 -7.13 -6.27
N ILE A 110 17.69 -6.45 -5.17
CA ILE A 110 17.06 -5.12 -5.18
C ILE A 110 17.69 -4.28 -4.08
N ASP A 111 18.21 -3.13 -4.44
CA ASP A 111 18.60 -2.10 -3.48
C ASP A 111 17.40 -1.18 -3.32
N MET A 112 16.84 -1.08 -2.12
CA MET A 112 15.60 -0.34 -1.96
C MET A 112 15.55 0.43 -0.65
N ASN A 113 14.82 1.54 -0.70
CA ASN A 113 14.32 2.24 0.47
C ASN A 113 12.90 1.78 0.72
N PHE A 114 12.55 1.58 1.98
CA PHE A 114 11.26 1.03 2.37
C PHE A 114 10.67 1.96 3.44
N ARG A 115 9.50 2.53 3.16
CA ARG A 115 8.85 3.46 4.07
C ARG A 115 7.42 3.03 4.33
N ILE A 116 7.00 3.16 5.58
CA ILE A 116 5.63 2.89 5.99
C ILE A 116 5.05 4.23 6.45
N ILE A 117 3.98 4.64 5.79
CA ILE A 117 3.33 5.91 6.11
C ILE A 117 1.85 5.71 6.35
N GLU A 118 1.23 6.72 6.92
CA GLU A 118 -0.20 6.71 7.16
C GLU A 118 -0.80 7.97 6.56
N ARG A 119 -2.02 7.84 6.05
CA ARG A 119 -2.75 9.01 5.58
C ARG A 119 -3.04 9.90 6.78
N ASN A 120 -2.65 11.16 6.68
CA ASN A 120 -2.91 12.15 7.71
C ASN A 120 -4.03 13.05 7.23
N ARG A 121 -5.01 13.30 8.11
CA ARG A 121 -6.17 14.12 7.78
C ARG A 121 -6.23 15.39 8.56
#